data_a7058ca38b7024f58ec7038d22ae732f
#
_entry.id   a7058ca38b7024f58ec7038d22ae732f
#
_cell.length_a   1.000
_cell.length_b   1.000
_cell.length_c   1.000
_cell.angle_alpha   90.00
_cell.angle_beta   90.00
_cell.angle_gamma   90.00
#
_symmetry.space_group_name_H-M   'P 1'
#
loop_
_entity.id
_entity.type
_entity.pdbx_description
1 polymer ?
#
loop_
_entity_poly.entity_id
_entity_poly.type
_entity_poly.pdbx_seq_one_letter_code
_entity_poly.pdbx_strand_id
1 'polypeptide(L)'
;RKTTEDNIVIMARQLRRLGLGHDDRRAIQTIDPEYYRWTQWIFLQIYNSWYDADAVRPDGGVGRARPIDELVEEYRSGARPLPADDGRDWDDLSDVERAGILDGQRLAYTSEAPVNWCPGLGTVLANEEVTADGRSDIGNFPVFKRSMRQWMLRITAYADRLLDDLDALEWPEPIKIMQRNW
;
A
#
# COMPACT_ATOMS: atom_id res chain seq x y z
N ARG A 1 -4.01 13.52 18.65
CA ARG A 1 -4.51 12.45 19.49
C ARG A 1 -5.60 12.95 20.45
N LYS A 2 -5.32 13.95 21.30
CA LYS A 2 -6.31 14.47 22.26
C LYS A 2 -7.63 14.88 21.59
N THR A 3 -7.59 15.66 20.51
CA THR A 3 -8.79 16.08 19.76
C THR A 3 -9.62 14.89 19.27
N THR A 4 -8.97 13.83 18.81
CA THR A 4 -9.64 12.60 18.35
C THR A 4 -10.35 11.92 19.53
N GLU A 5 -9.70 11.80 20.67
CA GLU A 5 -10.25 11.19 21.89
C GLU A 5 -11.46 11.99 22.39
N ASP A 6 -11.37 13.32 22.42
CA ASP A 6 -12.48 14.20 22.80
C ASP A 6 -13.69 14.05 21.85
N ASN A 7 -13.44 13.98 20.53
CA ASN A 7 -14.48 13.77 19.52
C ASN A 7 -15.14 12.39 19.63
N ILE A 8 -14.41 11.33 19.96
CA ILE A 8 -14.97 9.99 20.19
C ILE A 8 -15.96 10.02 21.35
N VAL A 9 -15.63 10.68 22.47
CA VAL A 9 -16.53 10.81 23.61
C VAL A 9 -17.82 11.54 23.22
N ILE A 10 -17.71 12.62 22.45
CA ILE A 10 -18.87 13.38 21.97
C ILE A 10 -19.73 12.52 21.05
N MET A 11 -19.13 11.84 20.09
CA MET A 11 -19.83 10.97 19.13
C MET A 11 -20.55 9.81 19.84
N ALA A 12 -19.88 9.11 20.74
CA ALA A 12 -20.47 8.02 21.52
C ALA A 12 -21.70 8.49 22.31
N ARG A 13 -21.63 9.70 22.93
CA ARG A 13 -22.77 10.30 23.63
C ARG A 13 -23.94 10.61 22.68
N GLN A 14 -23.64 11.10 21.46
CA GLN A 14 -24.69 11.40 20.46
C GLN A 14 -25.38 10.11 19.98
N LEU A 15 -24.60 9.05 19.69
CA LEU A 15 -25.12 7.75 19.28
C LEU A 15 -26.05 7.13 20.35
N ARG A 16 -25.66 7.21 21.63
CA ARG A 16 -26.52 6.76 22.74
C ARG A 16 -27.84 7.52 22.81
N ARG A 17 -27.85 8.83 22.54
CA ARG A 17 -29.07 9.63 22.49
C ARG A 17 -30.04 9.20 21.38
N LEU A 18 -29.53 8.61 20.31
CA LEU A 18 -30.32 8.01 19.22
C LEU A 18 -30.87 6.63 19.58
N GLY A 19 -30.55 6.10 20.77
CA GLY A 19 -31.01 4.79 21.22
C GLY A 19 -30.30 3.61 20.55
N LEU A 20 -29.12 3.82 19.94
CA LEU A 20 -28.34 2.75 19.33
C LEU A 20 -27.70 1.88 20.42
N GLY A 21 -27.98 0.58 20.36
CA GLY A 21 -27.50 -0.42 21.33
C GLY A 21 -26.11 -0.96 20.94
N HIS A 22 -25.05 -0.19 21.21
CA HIS A 22 -23.68 -0.63 21.03
C HIS A 22 -23.10 -1.15 22.35
N ASP A 23 -22.27 -2.19 22.26
CA ASP A 23 -21.45 -2.65 23.38
C ASP A 23 -20.13 -1.87 23.41
N ASP A 24 -20.06 -0.84 24.25
CA ASP A 24 -18.88 0.02 24.39
C ASP A 24 -17.62 -0.75 24.81
N ARG A 25 -17.76 -1.94 25.42
CA ARG A 25 -16.61 -2.80 25.79
C ARG A 25 -15.91 -3.41 24.58
N ARG A 26 -16.58 -3.41 23.42
CA ARG A 26 -16.05 -3.90 22.15
C ARG A 26 -15.62 -2.77 21.21
N ALA A 27 -15.59 -1.55 21.71
CA ALA A 27 -15.08 -0.43 20.93
C ALA A 27 -13.60 -0.59 20.64
N ILE A 28 -13.22 -0.42 19.37
CA ILE A 28 -11.84 -0.41 18.90
C ILE A 28 -11.51 0.96 18.32
N GLN A 29 -10.28 1.39 18.47
CA GLN A 29 -9.81 2.65 17.91
C GLN A 29 -8.59 2.40 17.04
N THR A 30 -8.63 2.87 15.80
CA THR A 30 -7.53 2.70 14.84
C THR A 30 -6.27 3.48 15.24
N ILE A 31 -6.38 4.40 16.21
CA ILE A 31 -5.26 5.16 16.79
C ILE A 31 -4.55 4.43 17.94
N ASP A 32 -5.09 3.30 18.39
CA ASP A 32 -4.49 2.52 19.46
C ASP A 32 -3.28 1.73 18.94
N PRO A 33 -2.14 1.74 19.68
CA PRO A 33 -0.96 0.96 19.31
C PRO A 33 -1.26 -0.52 19.12
N GLU A 34 -2.12 -1.10 19.96
CA GLU A 34 -2.55 -2.49 19.88
C GLU A 34 -3.34 -2.79 18.59
N TYR A 35 -3.98 -1.78 17.99
CA TYR A 35 -4.65 -1.90 16.71
C TYR A 35 -3.69 -1.68 15.55
N TYR A 36 -3.03 -0.51 15.46
CA TYR A 36 -2.25 -0.16 14.28
C TYR A 36 -0.94 -0.95 14.13
N ARG A 37 -0.45 -1.61 15.19
CA ARG A 37 0.70 -2.52 15.08
C ARG A 37 0.49 -3.60 14.01
N TRP A 38 -0.78 -4.03 13.81
CA TRP A 38 -1.10 -5.01 12.77
C TRP A 38 -0.98 -4.44 11.37
N THR A 39 -1.39 -3.18 11.18
CA THR A 39 -1.16 -2.46 9.92
C THR A 39 0.35 -2.33 9.62
N GLN A 40 1.13 -2.01 10.64
CA GLN A 40 2.59 -1.94 10.50
C GLN A 40 3.20 -3.32 10.20
N TRP A 41 2.72 -4.37 10.85
CA TRP A 41 3.16 -5.74 10.58
C TRP A 41 2.82 -6.16 9.14
N ILE A 42 1.61 -5.91 8.67
CA ILE A 42 1.21 -6.18 7.29
C ILE A 42 2.12 -5.41 6.31
N PHE A 43 2.37 -4.12 6.58
CA PHE A 43 3.28 -3.34 5.76
C PHE A 43 4.68 -3.96 5.67
N LEU A 44 5.22 -4.43 6.79
CA LEU A 44 6.53 -5.10 6.82
C LEU A 44 6.52 -6.41 6.03
N GLN A 45 5.42 -7.18 6.03
CA GLN A 45 5.30 -8.36 5.18
C GLN A 45 5.35 -7.98 3.70
N ILE A 46 4.62 -6.93 3.30
CA ILE A 46 4.63 -6.42 1.92
C ILE A 46 6.03 -5.89 1.54
N TYR A 47 6.67 -5.12 2.43
CA TYR A 47 8.00 -4.57 2.19
C TYR A 47 9.07 -5.66 2.04
N ASN A 48 8.98 -6.73 2.83
CA ASN A 48 9.90 -7.87 2.78
C ASN A 48 9.50 -8.93 1.74
N SER A 49 8.67 -8.54 0.76
CA SER A 49 8.22 -9.43 -0.30
C SER A 49 8.49 -8.83 -1.68
N TRP A 50 8.59 -9.70 -2.66
CA TRP A 50 8.62 -9.40 -4.09
C TRP A 50 7.62 -10.28 -4.84
N TYR A 51 7.18 -9.87 -6.01
CA TYR A 51 6.25 -10.65 -6.83
C TYR A 51 7.02 -11.52 -7.82
N ASP A 52 6.85 -12.82 -7.69
CA ASP A 52 7.39 -13.81 -8.64
C ASP A 52 6.26 -14.29 -9.55
N ALA A 53 6.31 -13.84 -10.82
CA ALA A 53 5.28 -14.15 -11.81
C ALA A 53 5.25 -15.63 -12.20
N ASP A 54 6.37 -16.34 -12.05
CA ASP A 54 6.53 -17.74 -12.46
C ASP A 54 6.31 -18.73 -11.31
N ALA A 55 6.23 -18.23 -10.07
CA ALA A 55 6.08 -19.09 -8.90
C ALA A 55 4.71 -19.77 -8.86
N VAL A 56 4.72 -21.09 -8.80
CA VAL A 56 3.49 -21.89 -8.71
C VAL A 56 2.82 -21.69 -7.36
N ARG A 57 1.50 -21.48 -7.39
CA ARG A 57 0.64 -21.33 -6.22
C ARG A 57 0.11 -22.71 -5.76
N PRO A 58 -0.36 -22.83 -4.50
CA PRO A 58 -0.97 -24.07 -4.01
C PRO A 58 -2.21 -24.53 -4.79
N ASP A 59 -2.91 -23.60 -5.45
CA ASP A 59 -4.08 -23.87 -6.30
C ASP A 59 -3.72 -24.28 -7.74
N GLY A 60 -2.43 -24.37 -8.06
CA GLY A 60 -1.91 -24.71 -9.39
C GLY A 60 -1.76 -23.54 -10.35
N GLY A 61 -2.22 -22.36 -9.99
CA GLY A 61 -1.97 -21.11 -10.74
C GLY A 61 -0.51 -20.64 -10.61
N VAL A 62 -0.16 -19.60 -11.36
CA VAL A 62 1.16 -18.96 -11.29
C VAL A 62 1.06 -17.54 -10.74
N GLY A 63 2.19 -17.01 -10.27
CA GLY A 63 2.31 -15.65 -9.76
C GLY A 63 1.90 -15.51 -8.29
N ARG A 64 2.88 -15.27 -7.43
CA ARG A 64 2.67 -14.99 -6.01
C ARG A 64 3.78 -14.16 -5.41
N ALA A 65 3.48 -13.50 -4.27
CA ALA A 65 4.51 -12.90 -3.45
C ALA A 65 5.39 -13.97 -2.80
N ARG A 66 6.70 -13.70 -2.74
CA ARG A 66 7.71 -14.50 -2.05
C ARG A 66 8.55 -13.62 -1.13
N PRO A 67 9.14 -14.16 -0.05
CA PRO A 67 10.08 -13.42 0.78
C PRO A 67 11.25 -12.85 -0.02
N ILE A 68 11.67 -11.64 0.30
CA ILE A 68 12.78 -10.98 -0.41
C ILE A 68 14.12 -11.73 -0.25
N ASP A 69 14.28 -12.44 0.87
CA ASP A 69 15.49 -13.23 1.14
C ASP A 69 15.64 -14.38 0.14
N GLU A 70 14.53 -14.96 -0.35
CA GLU A 70 14.56 -15.99 -1.37
C GLU A 70 15.11 -15.43 -2.70
N LEU A 71 14.75 -14.18 -3.04
CA LEU A 71 15.31 -13.50 -4.22
C LEU A 71 16.83 -13.27 -4.08
N VAL A 72 17.28 -12.89 -2.88
CA VAL A 72 18.71 -12.74 -2.59
C VAL A 72 19.46 -14.04 -2.82
N GLU A 73 18.92 -15.17 -2.37
CA GLU A 73 19.53 -16.48 -2.60
C GLU A 73 19.51 -16.89 -4.07
N GLU A 74 18.46 -16.56 -4.83
CA GLU A 74 18.40 -16.80 -6.27
C GLU A 74 19.47 -16.00 -7.03
N TYR A 75 19.69 -14.73 -6.65
CA TYR A 75 20.75 -13.91 -7.23
C TYR A 75 22.14 -14.45 -6.86
N ARG A 76 22.36 -14.81 -5.60
CA ARG A 76 23.64 -15.31 -5.09
C ARG A 76 24.02 -16.66 -5.73
N SER A 77 23.06 -17.53 -5.92
CA SER A 77 23.30 -18.86 -6.55
C SER A 77 23.35 -18.80 -8.07
N GLY A 78 23.06 -17.66 -8.70
CA GLY A 78 22.95 -17.53 -10.16
C GLY A 78 21.67 -18.19 -10.74
N ALA A 79 20.75 -18.64 -9.90
CA ALA A 79 19.46 -19.20 -10.34
C ALA A 79 18.58 -18.15 -11.06
N ARG A 80 18.76 -16.87 -10.70
CA ARG A 80 18.16 -15.73 -11.36
C ARG A 80 19.24 -14.75 -11.83
N PRO A 81 19.20 -14.28 -13.09
CA PRO A 81 20.14 -13.28 -13.56
C PRO A 81 19.91 -11.94 -12.87
N LEU A 82 20.97 -11.19 -12.64
CA LEU A 82 20.88 -9.82 -12.17
C LEU A 82 20.20 -8.91 -13.20
N PRO A 83 19.47 -7.86 -12.79
CA PRO A 83 18.83 -6.92 -13.72
C PRO A 83 19.81 -6.16 -14.60
N ALA A 84 21.04 -5.94 -14.12
CA ALA A 84 22.14 -5.39 -14.92
C ALA A 84 23.01 -6.53 -15.42
N ASP A 85 23.04 -6.73 -16.74
CA ASP A 85 23.89 -7.73 -17.40
C ASP A 85 25.28 -7.10 -17.67
N ASP A 86 26.03 -6.86 -16.59
CA ASP A 86 27.39 -6.30 -16.65
C ASP A 86 28.48 -7.33 -16.31
N GLY A 87 28.08 -8.60 -16.20
CA GLY A 87 28.98 -9.73 -15.97
C GLY A 87 29.51 -9.86 -14.54
N ARG A 88 28.94 -9.10 -13.59
CA ARG A 88 29.26 -9.22 -12.16
C ARG A 88 28.33 -10.19 -11.47
N ASP A 89 28.84 -10.87 -10.45
CA ASP A 89 28.04 -11.69 -9.55
C ASP A 89 27.44 -10.85 -8.42
N TRP A 90 26.42 -11.40 -7.73
CA TRP A 90 25.77 -10.74 -6.60
C TRP A 90 26.74 -10.28 -5.51
N ASP A 91 27.75 -11.09 -5.22
CA ASP A 91 28.72 -10.81 -4.16
C ASP A 91 29.76 -9.74 -4.56
N ASP A 92 29.90 -9.43 -5.86
CA ASP A 92 30.75 -8.34 -6.38
C ASP A 92 30.08 -6.96 -6.24
N LEU A 93 28.76 -6.92 -5.97
CA LEU A 93 28.03 -5.67 -5.85
C LEU A 93 28.27 -5.03 -4.49
N SER A 94 28.29 -3.70 -4.47
CA SER A 94 28.27 -2.94 -3.22
C SER A 94 26.89 -3.03 -2.53
N ASP A 95 26.84 -2.73 -1.23
CA ASP A 95 25.58 -2.72 -0.48
C ASP A 95 24.55 -1.75 -1.06
N VAL A 96 24.98 -0.62 -1.63
CA VAL A 96 24.10 0.35 -2.28
C VAL A 96 23.49 -0.20 -3.55
N GLU A 97 24.28 -0.89 -4.38
CA GLU A 97 23.81 -1.54 -5.61
C GLU A 97 22.81 -2.66 -5.28
N ARG A 98 23.15 -3.53 -4.31
CA ARG A 98 22.23 -4.59 -3.83
C ARG A 98 20.91 -4.02 -3.33
N ALA A 99 20.97 -2.97 -2.50
CA ALA A 99 19.77 -2.31 -2.00
C ALA A 99 18.92 -1.73 -3.16
N GLY A 100 19.56 -1.09 -4.15
CA GLY A 100 18.86 -0.56 -5.31
C GLY A 100 18.16 -1.63 -6.16
N ILE A 101 18.83 -2.78 -6.37
CA ILE A 101 18.25 -3.93 -7.07
C ILE A 101 17.03 -4.48 -6.29
N LEU A 102 17.17 -4.69 -4.98
CA LEU A 102 16.08 -5.21 -4.16
C LEU A 102 14.90 -4.24 -4.08
N ASP A 103 15.13 -2.94 -3.94
CA ASP A 103 14.06 -1.92 -3.91
C ASP A 103 13.32 -1.86 -5.26
N GLY A 104 14.00 -2.17 -6.36
CA GLY A 104 13.36 -2.36 -7.67
C GLY A 104 12.39 -3.54 -7.75
N GLN A 105 12.52 -4.53 -6.86
CA GLN A 105 11.69 -5.75 -6.83
C GLN A 105 10.66 -5.75 -5.69
N ARG A 106 10.90 -5.02 -4.60
CA ARG A 106 10.01 -4.98 -3.45
C ARG A 106 8.59 -4.55 -3.83
N LEU A 107 7.59 -5.14 -3.17
CA LEU A 107 6.19 -4.76 -3.33
C LEU A 107 5.86 -3.41 -2.70
N ALA A 108 6.63 -2.96 -1.71
CA ALA A 108 6.56 -1.61 -1.17
C ALA A 108 7.93 -0.94 -1.33
N TYR A 109 7.96 0.29 -1.82
CA TYR A 109 9.18 1.06 -2.08
C TYR A 109 8.93 2.56 -1.92
N THR A 110 9.98 3.36 -1.83
CA THR A 110 9.86 4.82 -1.79
C THR A 110 10.14 5.42 -3.16
N SER A 111 9.35 6.44 -3.53
CA SER A 111 9.56 7.19 -4.76
C SER A 111 9.19 8.66 -4.56
N GLU A 112 9.80 9.53 -5.34
CA GLU A 112 9.36 10.92 -5.45
C GLU A 112 8.08 10.99 -6.28
N ALA A 113 7.03 11.58 -5.71
CA ALA A 113 5.75 11.73 -6.38
C ALA A 113 5.20 13.17 -6.20
N PRO A 114 4.54 13.71 -7.23
CA PRO A 114 3.86 15.00 -7.09
C PRO A 114 2.64 14.86 -6.18
N VAL A 115 2.60 15.64 -5.12
CA VAL A 115 1.51 15.68 -4.15
C VAL A 115 0.88 17.06 -4.07
N ASN A 116 -0.37 17.12 -3.59
CA ASN A 116 -1.08 18.38 -3.33
C ASN A 116 -0.72 18.87 -1.93
N TRP A 117 0.28 19.72 -1.82
CA TRP A 117 0.70 20.29 -0.53
C TRP A 117 -0.13 21.50 -0.16
N CYS A 118 -0.73 21.51 1.02
CA CYS A 118 -1.47 22.63 1.59
C CYS A 118 -0.72 23.22 2.81
N PRO A 119 -0.01 24.36 2.66
CA PRO A 119 0.71 24.97 3.79
C PRO A 119 -0.23 25.41 4.92
N GLY A 120 -1.43 25.87 4.59
CA GLY A 120 -2.42 26.33 5.56
C GLY A 120 -2.94 25.24 6.49
N LEU A 121 -2.99 23.99 6.01
CA LEU A 121 -3.34 22.80 6.80
C LEU A 121 -2.11 22.03 7.28
N GLY A 122 -0.92 22.30 6.72
CA GLY A 122 0.32 21.60 7.06
C GLY A 122 0.35 20.13 6.65
N THR A 123 -0.40 19.76 5.59
CA THR A 123 -0.56 18.37 5.15
C THR A 123 -0.68 18.26 3.63
N VAL A 124 -0.53 17.02 3.15
CA VAL A 124 -0.84 16.63 1.76
C VAL A 124 -2.34 16.31 1.67
N LEU A 125 -2.97 16.73 0.57
CA LEU A 125 -4.38 16.52 0.29
C LEU A 125 -4.58 15.52 -0.84
N ALA A 126 -5.63 14.71 -0.75
CA ALA A 126 -6.12 13.90 -1.86
C ALA A 126 -6.68 14.79 -2.98
N ASN A 127 -6.84 14.25 -4.18
CA ASN A 127 -7.35 15.04 -5.30
C ASN A 127 -8.79 15.55 -5.05
N GLU A 128 -9.59 14.77 -4.34
CA GLU A 128 -10.97 15.08 -3.97
C GLU A 128 -11.08 16.22 -2.95
N GLU A 129 -10.02 16.50 -2.21
CA GLU A 129 -9.94 17.58 -1.22
C GLU A 129 -9.45 18.89 -1.82
N VAL A 130 -9.17 18.91 -3.13
CA VAL A 130 -8.75 20.09 -3.87
C VAL A 130 -9.86 20.54 -4.80
N THR A 131 -10.33 21.77 -4.58
CA THR A 131 -11.38 22.37 -5.40
C THR A 131 -10.87 22.76 -6.79
N ALA A 132 -11.78 23.03 -7.74
CA ALA A 132 -11.43 23.35 -9.12
C ALA A 132 -10.55 24.61 -9.26
N ASP A 133 -10.60 25.52 -8.29
CA ASP A 133 -9.79 26.73 -8.21
C ASP A 133 -8.44 26.53 -7.47
N GLY A 134 -8.07 25.28 -7.19
CA GLY A 134 -6.78 24.92 -6.60
C GLY A 134 -6.64 25.25 -5.11
N ARG A 135 -7.72 25.16 -4.38
CA ARG A 135 -7.77 25.42 -2.93
C ARG A 135 -8.24 24.17 -2.16
N SER A 136 -7.94 24.12 -0.87
CA SER A 136 -8.46 23.08 0.01
C SER A 136 -9.98 23.26 0.24
N ASP A 137 -10.74 22.17 0.23
CA ASP A 137 -12.17 22.15 0.57
C ASP A 137 -12.41 22.61 2.02
N ILE A 138 -11.50 22.27 2.94
CA ILE A 138 -11.51 22.75 4.32
C ILE A 138 -10.57 23.95 4.46
N GLY A 139 -11.10 25.08 4.93
CA GLY A 139 -10.34 26.28 5.24
C GLY A 139 -9.98 27.13 4.02
N ASN A 140 -10.28 26.69 2.80
CA ASN A 140 -10.09 27.46 1.56
C ASN A 140 -8.66 28.00 1.38
N PHE A 141 -7.64 27.20 1.74
CA PHE A 141 -6.22 27.56 1.61
C PHE A 141 -5.67 27.21 0.22
N PRO A 142 -4.67 27.97 -0.28
CA PRO A 142 -3.98 27.63 -1.52
C PRO A 142 -3.30 26.26 -1.43
N VAL A 143 -3.39 25.47 -2.52
CA VAL A 143 -2.76 24.16 -2.66
C VAL A 143 -1.74 24.20 -3.78
N PHE A 144 -0.57 23.61 -3.55
CA PHE A 144 0.56 23.60 -4.48
C PHE A 144 0.99 22.19 -4.82
N LYS A 145 1.29 21.93 -6.09
CA LYS A 145 1.98 20.68 -6.47
C LYS A 145 3.42 20.73 -5.97
N ARG A 146 3.84 19.72 -5.24
CA ARG A 146 5.19 19.57 -4.72
C ARG A 146 5.65 18.12 -4.86
N SER A 147 6.90 17.91 -5.28
CA SER A 147 7.50 16.58 -5.22
C SER A 147 7.87 16.25 -3.79
N MET A 148 7.44 15.10 -3.32
CA MET A 148 7.75 14.60 -1.99
C MET A 148 7.99 13.09 -2.05
N ARG A 149 8.90 12.61 -1.20
CA ARG A 149 9.12 11.16 -1.04
C ARG A 149 7.89 10.52 -0.41
N GLN A 150 7.34 9.53 -1.10
CA GLN A 150 6.15 8.80 -0.70
C GLN A 150 6.43 7.29 -0.69
N TRP A 151 5.75 6.57 0.20
CA TRP A 151 5.63 5.12 0.08
C TRP A 151 4.70 4.76 -1.06
N MET A 152 5.15 3.85 -1.90
CA MET A 152 4.40 3.31 -3.03
C MET A 152 4.23 1.81 -2.85
N LEU A 153 3.08 1.29 -3.28
CA LEU A 153 2.84 -0.15 -3.39
C LEU A 153 2.80 -0.53 -4.87
N ARG A 154 3.48 -1.62 -5.23
CA ARG A 154 3.55 -2.13 -6.62
C ARG A 154 2.29 -2.95 -6.95
N ILE A 155 1.13 -2.30 -6.87
CA ILE A 155 -0.18 -2.95 -7.09
C ILE A 155 -0.32 -3.52 -8.50
N THR A 156 0.31 -2.90 -9.50
CA THR A 156 0.27 -3.35 -10.89
C THR A 156 0.93 -4.71 -11.12
N ALA A 157 1.77 -5.19 -10.20
CA ALA A 157 2.33 -6.53 -10.27
C ALA A 157 1.24 -7.64 -10.16
N TYR A 158 0.07 -7.30 -9.65
CA TYR A 158 -1.07 -8.21 -9.51
C TYR A 158 -2.18 -7.97 -10.54
N ALA A 159 -2.02 -7.04 -11.49
CA ALA A 159 -3.09 -6.64 -12.39
C ALA A 159 -3.63 -7.81 -13.22
N ASP A 160 -2.76 -8.53 -13.91
CA ASP A 160 -3.17 -9.68 -14.73
C ASP A 160 -3.81 -10.78 -13.88
N ARG A 161 -3.21 -11.10 -12.73
CA ARG A 161 -3.74 -12.08 -11.79
C ARG A 161 -5.12 -11.71 -11.27
N LEU A 162 -5.37 -10.43 -10.97
CA LEU A 162 -6.70 -9.98 -10.50
C LEU A 162 -7.77 -10.19 -11.56
N LEU A 163 -7.42 -10.06 -12.85
CA LEU A 163 -8.33 -10.35 -13.95
C LEU A 163 -8.58 -11.85 -14.12
N ASP A 164 -7.53 -12.66 -14.12
CA ASP A 164 -7.60 -14.11 -14.28
C ASP A 164 -8.40 -14.76 -13.15
N ASP A 165 -8.16 -14.36 -11.90
CA ASP A 165 -8.82 -14.91 -10.72
C ASP A 165 -10.34 -14.58 -10.69
N LEU A 166 -10.84 -13.59 -11.48
CA LEU A 166 -12.28 -13.29 -11.59
C LEU A 166 -13.09 -14.45 -12.15
N ASP A 167 -12.53 -15.26 -13.02
CA ASP A 167 -13.24 -16.37 -13.65
C ASP A 167 -13.56 -17.49 -12.66
N ALA A 168 -12.73 -17.64 -11.63
CA ALA A 168 -12.93 -18.62 -10.56
C ALA A 168 -13.96 -18.17 -9.50
N LEU A 169 -14.42 -16.91 -9.52
CA LEU A 169 -15.36 -16.40 -8.53
C LEU A 169 -16.82 -16.66 -8.93
N GLU A 170 -17.64 -17.04 -7.95
CA GLU A 170 -19.10 -17.15 -8.12
C GLU A 170 -19.80 -15.78 -7.96
N TRP A 171 -19.33 -14.79 -8.72
CA TRP A 171 -19.90 -13.44 -8.70
C TRP A 171 -20.89 -13.22 -9.85
N PRO A 172 -21.91 -12.36 -9.66
CA PRO A 172 -22.78 -11.92 -10.77
C PRO A 172 -21.99 -11.31 -11.92
N GLU A 173 -22.34 -11.69 -13.16
CA GLU A 173 -21.59 -11.26 -14.34
C GLU A 173 -21.45 -9.73 -14.50
N PRO A 174 -22.47 -8.89 -14.17
CA PRO A 174 -22.30 -7.44 -14.20
C PRO A 174 -21.16 -6.93 -13.29
N ILE A 175 -20.93 -7.57 -12.14
CA ILE A 175 -19.86 -7.22 -11.22
C ILE A 175 -18.50 -7.62 -11.82
N LYS A 176 -18.39 -8.83 -12.41
CA LYS A 176 -17.16 -9.26 -13.09
C LYS A 176 -16.77 -8.32 -14.22
N ILE A 177 -17.77 -7.87 -15.03
CA ILE A 177 -17.55 -6.90 -16.11
C ILE A 177 -17.01 -5.58 -15.55
N MET A 178 -17.59 -5.08 -14.47
CA MET A 178 -17.09 -3.83 -13.82
C MET A 178 -15.65 -3.98 -13.37
N GLN A 179 -15.27 -5.12 -12.77
CA GLN A 179 -13.91 -5.37 -12.31
C GLN A 179 -12.93 -5.52 -13.48
N ARG A 180 -13.32 -6.14 -14.59
CA ARG A 180 -12.47 -6.24 -15.79
C ARG A 180 -12.20 -4.90 -16.46
N ASN A 181 -13.08 -3.92 -16.28
CA ASN A 181 -12.97 -2.59 -16.88
C ASN A 181 -12.21 -1.59 -15.96
N TRP A 182 -11.89 -1.99 -14.75
CA TRP A 182 -11.16 -1.15 -13.81
C TRP A 182 -9.65 -1.23 -14.06
#